data_e142457a25c0624df5c505ff512dc3ed
#
_entry.id   e142457a25c0624df5c505ff512dc3ed
#
_cell.length_a   1.000
_cell.length_b   1.000
_cell.length_c   1.000
_cell.angle_alpha   90.00
_cell.angle_beta   90.00
_cell.angle_gamma   90.00
#
_symmetry.space_group_name_H-M   'P 1'
#
loop_
_entity.id
_entity.type
_entity.pdbx_description
1 polymer ?
#
loop_
_entity_poly.entity_id
_entity_poly.type
_entity_poly.pdbx_seq_one_letter_code
_entity_poly.pdbx_strand_id
1 'polypeptide(L)'
;MIYQTFSPKQIQAMLWWAMPKFRQYDAIICDGSVRSGKTMAMSIGYLLWSMKCFDHETFAFCGKTIDSLKRNVVTPIQKWMAGVMQPKINLSKNYMDVEWQGHHNRYYFFGGKDESSYALIQGITLAGVLLDEVALMPRSFVDQATARCSVTGSKIWMNCNPDGSEEHWLYKEWIDSVHGKAGEKNRLHLHFTMEDNRALSASVRKRYERMYSGVFYDRYVLGKWVMADGLVYPQFQKMLHVIPDTMPDVHSGEFYLSCDYGTLNPTSVGLWHLSADGYATRLREYYYDARKEGHSRTDEEHYAALEQLAGDIAPYVRYVIADPSAASFIECIRRHGVFRVRKANNSVLDGIRDTSTLLQAGRIHICEGCTDIIREFGLYCWDNQAKEKDTVVKTNDHAMDDMRYFVRTAMQRTLREYRLPDEEVML
;
A
#
# COMPACT_ATOMS: atom_id res chain seq x y z
N MET A 1 -12.12 -28.53 5.32
CA MET A 1 -11.12 -27.45 5.55
C MET A 1 -10.43 -27.78 6.86
N ILE A 2 -9.14 -28.12 6.85
CA ILE A 2 -8.39 -28.41 8.08
C ILE A 2 -8.01 -27.01 8.62
N TYR A 3 -8.74 -26.52 9.64
CA TYR A 3 -8.31 -25.35 10.36
C TYR A 3 -7.02 -25.74 11.12
N GLN A 4 -5.91 -25.14 10.71
CA GLN A 4 -4.75 -25.13 11.58
C GLN A 4 -5.13 -24.35 12.84
N THR A 5 -4.75 -24.87 14.01
CA THR A 5 -5.11 -24.27 15.30
C THR A 5 -4.62 -22.83 15.38
N PHE A 6 -5.51 -21.91 15.76
CA PHE A 6 -5.13 -20.52 16.05
C PHE A 6 -4.00 -20.44 17.07
N SER A 7 -3.13 -19.47 16.93
CA SER A 7 -2.10 -19.21 17.93
C SER A 7 -2.73 -18.68 19.23
N PRO A 8 -2.06 -18.81 20.39
CA PRO A 8 -2.56 -18.24 21.65
C PRO A 8 -2.87 -16.74 21.53
N LYS A 9 -2.06 -15.98 20.78
CA LYS A 9 -2.25 -14.55 20.56
C LYS A 9 -3.46 -14.25 19.68
N GLN A 10 -3.70 -15.06 18.64
CA GLN A 10 -4.93 -14.96 17.83
C GLN A 10 -6.18 -15.26 18.67
N ILE A 11 -6.13 -16.30 19.53
CA ILE A 11 -7.23 -16.63 20.45
C ILE A 11 -7.45 -15.47 21.44
N GLN A 12 -6.39 -14.88 21.97
CA GLN A 12 -6.49 -13.72 22.85
C GLN A 12 -7.15 -12.53 22.12
N ALA A 13 -6.74 -12.22 20.88
CA ALA A 13 -7.36 -11.17 20.07
C ALA A 13 -8.84 -11.44 19.76
N MET A 14 -9.25 -12.70 19.54
CA MET A 14 -10.64 -13.05 19.30
C MET A 14 -11.51 -12.99 20.56
N LEU A 15 -10.98 -13.36 21.73
CA LEU A 15 -11.77 -13.62 22.94
C LEU A 15 -11.48 -12.68 24.12
N TRP A 16 -10.66 -11.61 23.94
CA TRP A 16 -10.28 -10.70 25.03
C TRP A 16 -11.48 -10.12 25.80
N TRP A 17 -12.56 -9.85 25.12
CA TRP A 17 -13.80 -9.32 25.67
C TRP A 17 -14.50 -10.28 26.65
N ALA A 18 -14.27 -11.59 26.54
CA ALA A 18 -14.80 -12.63 27.40
C ALA A 18 -13.81 -13.05 28.50
N MET A 19 -12.51 -12.74 28.34
CA MET A 19 -11.49 -13.11 29.30
C MET A 19 -11.53 -12.21 30.55
N PRO A 20 -11.65 -12.75 31.79
CA PRO A 20 -11.75 -11.94 33.01
C PRO A 20 -10.63 -10.90 33.16
N LYS A 21 -9.41 -11.24 32.73
CA LYS A 21 -8.23 -10.37 32.79
C LYS A 21 -8.32 -9.15 31.84
N PHE A 22 -9.05 -9.25 30.74
CA PHE A 22 -9.01 -8.25 29.67
C PHE A 22 -10.36 -7.58 29.37
N ARG A 23 -11.48 -8.15 29.84
CA ARG A 23 -12.84 -7.66 29.54
C ARG A 23 -13.12 -6.23 29.99
N GLN A 24 -12.30 -5.70 30.93
CA GLN A 24 -12.43 -4.32 31.43
C GLN A 24 -11.91 -3.27 30.45
N TYR A 25 -11.15 -3.65 29.43
CA TYR A 25 -10.70 -2.72 28.40
C TYR A 25 -11.86 -2.30 27.49
N ASP A 26 -11.86 -1.04 27.04
CA ASP A 26 -12.85 -0.50 26.09
C ASP A 26 -12.42 -0.73 24.65
N ALA A 27 -11.13 -0.94 24.44
CA ALA A 27 -10.57 -1.14 23.11
C ALA A 27 -9.51 -2.25 23.06
N ILE A 28 -9.32 -2.80 21.87
CA ILE A 28 -8.15 -3.60 21.50
C ILE A 28 -7.49 -3.02 20.26
N ILE A 29 -6.15 -2.92 20.29
CA ILE A 29 -5.34 -2.62 19.11
C ILE A 29 -4.34 -3.74 18.86
N CYS A 30 -4.34 -4.26 17.62
CA CYS A 30 -3.41 -5.28 17.14
C CYS A 30 -2.56 -4.68 16.03
N ASP A 31 -1.27 -4.42 16.29
CA ASP A 31 -0.31 -3.94 15.30
C ASP A 31 0.70 -5.02 14.91
N GLY A 32 1.57 -4.76 13.96
CA GLY A 32 2.71 -5.60 13.64
C GLY A 32 2.80 -6.06 12.19
N SER A 33 3.49 -7.15 11.93
CA SER A 33 3.86 -7.61 10.59
C SER A 33 2.66 -7.99 9.70
N VAL A 34 2.84 -7.91 8.39
CA VAL A 34 1.88 -8.46 7.42
C VAL A 34 1.71 -9.97 7.60
N ARG A 35 0.59 -10.52 7.15
CA ARG A 35 0.31 -11.98 7.17
C ARG A 35 0.35 -12.65 8.56
N SER A 36 0.33 -11.89 9.62
CA SER A 36 0.26 -12.42 10.99
C SER A 36 -1.14 -12.92 11.41
N GLY A 37 -2.16 -12.72 10.56
CA GLY A 37 -3.54 -13.17 10.83
C GLY A 37 -4.36 -12.22 11.71
N LYS A 38 -3.90 -11.00 11.93
CA LYS A 38 -4.60 -9.96 12.73
C LYS A 38 -6.02 -9.72 12.24
N THR A 39 -6.18 -9.34 10.95
CA THR A 39 -7.48 -8.99 10.36
C THR A 39 -8.51 -10.11 10.53
N MET A 40 -8.11 -11.36 10.26
CA MET A 40 -8.99 -12.52 10.43
C MET A 40 -9.40 -12.71 11.89
N ALA A 41 -8.44 -12.75 12.81
CA ALA A 41 -8.72 -12.97 14.24
C ALA A 41 -9.59 -11.85 14.81
N MET A 42 -9.30 -10.59 14.46
CA MET A 42 -10.07 -9.42 14.89
C MET A 42 -11.50 -9.46 14.33
N SER A 43 -11.68 -9.77 13.04
CA SER A 43 -13.01 -9.82 12.41
C SER A 43 -13.87 -10.94 12.98
N ILE A 44 -13.32 -12.12 13.19
CA ILE A 44 -14.02 -13.24 13.83
C ILE A 44 -14.41 -12.87 15.27
N GLY A 45 -13.45 -12.33 16.05
CA GLY A 45 -13.69 -11.92 17.43
C GLY A 45 -14.74 -10.84 17.55
N TYR A 46 -14.72 -9.84 16.66
CA TYR A 46 -15.69 -8.76 16.59
C TYR A 46 -17.12 -9.26 16.34
N LEU A 47 -17.29 -10.17 15.39
CA LEU A 47 -18.59 -10.77 15.13
C LEU A 47 -19.08 -11.64 16.29
N LEU A 48 -18.20 -12.47 16.86
CA LEU A 48 -18.56 -13.30 18.01
C LEU A 48 -18.99 -12.45 19.21
N TRP A 49 -18.23 -11.39 19.51
CA TRP A 49 -18.56 -10.46 20.58
C TRP A 49 -19.89 -9.75 20.36
N SER A 50 -20.05 -9.12 19.21
CA SER A 50 -21.25 -8.32 18.92
C SER A 50 -22.52 -9.18 18.89
N MET A 51 -22.46 -10.37 18.30
CA MET A 51 -23.59 -11.28 18.26
C MET A 51 -23.91 -11.98 19.59
N LYS A 52 -22.92 -12.05 20.51
CA LYS A 52 -23.14 -12.63 21.85
C LYS A 52 -23.67 -11.60 22.85
N CYS A 53 -23.27 -10.33 22.71
CA CYS A 53 -23.52 -9.30 23.71
C CYS A 53 -24.64 -8.35 23.35
N PHE A 54 -25.09 -8.31 22.08
CA PHE A 54 -26.04 -7.32 21.59
C PHE A 54 -27.10 -7.94 20.70
N ASP A 55 -28.27 -7.33 20.70
CA ASP A 55 -29.41 -7.66 19.84
C ASP A 55 -30.05 -6.38 19.30
N HIS A 56 -30.38 -6.37 18.00
CA HIS A 56 -30.96 -5.23 17.28
C HIS A 56 -30.09 -3.96 17.29
N GLU A 57 -28.77 -4.10 17.42
CA GLU A 57 -27.83 -3.00 17.48
C GLU A 57 -27.08 -2.77 16.15
N THR A 58 -26.49 -1.57 16.06
CA THR A 58 -25.76 -1.11 14.89
C THR A 58 -24.27 -1.09 15.16
N PHE A 59 -23.50 -1.61 14.20
CA PHE A 59 -22.05 -1.74 14.23
C PHE A 59 -21.42 -1.16 12.96
N ALA A 60 -20.11 -0.92 12.98
CA ALA A 60 -19.38 -0.49 11.80
C ALA A 60 -18.11 -1.30 11.55
N PHE A 61 -17.82 -1.56 10.28
CA PHE A 61 -16.51 -1.93 9.76
C PHE A 61 -15.96 -0.74 8.97
N CYS A 62 -14.75 -0.32 9.29
CA CYS A 62 -14.08 0.80 8.65
C CYS A 62 -12.77 0.34 8.01
N GLY A 63 -12.46 0.80 6.81
CA GLY A 63 -11.20 0.58 6.11
C GLY A 63 -10.66 1.87 5.51
N LYS A 64 -9.43 1.86 4.98
CA LYS A 64 -8.88 3.01 4.25
C LYS A 64 -9.79 3.42 3.07
N THR A 65 -10.30 2.44 2.35
CA THR A 65 -11.35 2.62 1.33
C THR A 65 -12.41 1.53 1.49
N ILE A 66 -13.63 1.79 1.01
CA ILE A 66 -14.69 0.77 1.01
C ILE A 66 -14.27 -0.46 0.20
N ASP A 67 -13.57 -0.27 -0.93
CA ASP A 67 -13.17 -1.38 -1.79
C ASP A 67 -12.08 -2.26 -1.14
N SER A 68 -11.09 -1.65 -0.46
CA SER A 68 -10.10 -2.43 0.31
C SER A 68 -10.77 -3.18 1.46
N LEU A 69 -11.68 -2.54 2.18
CA LEU A 69 -12.44 -3.17 3.26
C LEU A 69 -13.28 -4.36 2.76
N LYS A 70 -13.99 -4.19 1.65
CA LYS A 70 -14.77 -5.27 1.04
C LYS A 70 -13.90 -6.48 0.68
N ARG A 71 -12.75 -6.23 0.05
CA ARG A 71 -11.81 -7.28 -0.36
C ARG A 71 -11.15 -7.97 0.82
N ASN A 72 -10.67 -7.19 1.81
CA ASN A 72 -9.83 -7.72 2.89
C ASN A 72 -10.61 -8.29 4.07
N VAL A 73 -11.84 -7.81 4.31
CA VAL A 73 -12.66 -8.16 5.48
C VAL A 73 -14.01 -8.72 5.08
N VAL A 74 -14.83 -7.95 4.34
CA VAL A 74 -16.26 -8.26 4.16
C VAL A 74 -16.45 -9.54 3.36
N THR A 75 -15.78 -9.69 2.22
CA THR A 75 -15.88 -10.90 1.39
C THR A 75 -15.32 -12.14 2.09
N PRO A 76 -14.14 -12.09 2.74
CA PRO A 76 -13.61 -13.23 3.48
C PRO A 76 -14.42 -13.65 4.71
N ILE A 77 -15.16 -12.75 5.34
CA ILE A 77 -15.99 -13.05 6.54
C ILE A 77 -16.94 -14.24 6.30
N GLN A 78 -17.57 -14.34 5.13
CA GLN A 78 -18.47 -15.46 4.81
C GLN A 78 -17.73 -16.81 4.91
N LYS A 79 -16.48 -16.85 4.44
CA LYS A 79 -15.65 -18.07 4.53
C LYS A 79 -15.17 -18.32 5.96
N TRP A 80 -14.74 -17.28 6.67
CA TRP A 80 -14.25 -17.41 8.05
C TRP A 80 -15.34 -17.83 9.03
N MET A 81 -16.58 -17.39 8.79
CA MET A 81 -17.73 -17.69 9.66
C MET A 81 -18.56 -18.90 9.18
N ALA A 82 -18.15 -19.55 8.09
CA ALA A 82 -18.87 -20.71 7.54
C ALA A 82 -19.06 -21.81 8.59
N GLY A 83 -20.32 -22.27 8.75
CA GLY A 83 -20.69 -23.27 9.76
C GLY A 83 -20.93 -22.71 11.17
N VAL A 84 -20.64 -21.42 11.43
CA VAL A 84 -20.95 -20.74 12.70
C VAL A 84 -22.12 -19.78 12.52
N MET A 85 -22.02 -18.86 11.59
CA MET A 85 -23.07 -17.90 11.25
C MET A 85 -23.01 -17.54 9.76
N GLN A 86 -24.13 -17.05 9.20
CA GLN A 86 -24.23 -16.72 7.77
C GLN A 86 -24.59 -15.24 7.60
N PRO A 87 -23.58 -14.34 7.42
CA PRO A 87 -23.82 -12.94 7.15
C PRO A 87 -24.53 -12.73 5.81
N LYS A 88 -25.61 -11.94 5.80
CA LYS A 88 -26.34 -11.50 4.60
C LYS A 88 -25.75 -10.16 4.13
N ILE A 89 -24.84 -10.20 3.14
CA ILE A 89 -24.08 -9.03 2.71
C ILE A 89 -24.80 -8.30 1.57
N ASN A 90 -24.98 -6.97 1.71
CA ASN A 90 -25.44 -6.06 0.66
C ASN A 90 -24.31 -5.12 0.24
N LEU A 91 -23.55 -5.52 -0.78
CA LEU A 91 -22.39 -4.77 -1.24
C LEU A 91 -22.75 -3.41 -1.88
N SER A 92 -23.92 -3.28 -2.50
CA SER A 92 -24.35 -2.02 -3.14
C SER A 92 -24.75 -0.96 -2.12
N LYS A 93 -25.33 -1.38 -0.99
CA LYS A 93 -25.75 -0.48 0.11
C LYS A 93 -24.74 -0.40 1.25
N ASN A 94 -23.59 -1.07 1.13
CA ASN A 94 -22.48 -1.03 2.10
C ASN A 94 -22.89 -1.44 3.53
N TYR A 95 -23.63 -2.55 3.66
CA TYR A 95 -23.94 -3.15 4.96
C TYR A 95 -24.04 -4.68 4.88
N MET A 96 -24.01 -5.33 6.04
CA MET A 96 -24.43 -6.70 6.22
C MET A 96 -25.34 -6.85 7.44
N ASP A 97 -26.25 -7.80 7.37
CA ASP A 97 -27.06 -8.25 8.48
C ASP A 97 -26.59 -9.63 8.92
N VAL A 98 -26.52 -9.85 10.22
CA VAL A 98 -26.16 -11.15 10.81
C VAL A 98 -27.23 -11.57 11.79
N GLU A 99 -27.71 -12.79 11.64
CA GLU A 99 -28.59 -13.48 12.59
C GLU A 99 -27.85 -14.69 13.18
N TRP A 100 -27.82 -14.79 14.49
CA TRP A 100 -27.19 -15.91 15.19
C TRP A 100 -27.73 -16.08 16.61
N GLN A 101 -28.13 -17.32 16.96
CA GLN A 101 -28.68 -17.67 18.29
C GLN A 101 -29.83 -16.76 18.77
N GLY A 102 -30.68 -16.30 17.85
CA GLY A 102 -31.82 -15.44 18.16
C GLY A 102 -31.52 -13.94 18.22
N HIS A 103 -30.26 -13.53 18.06
CA HIS A 103 -29.87 -12.12 17.96
C HIS A 103 -29.75 -11.68 16.49
N HIS A 104 -30.05 -10.42 16.22
CA HIS A 104 -29.98 -9.80 14.92
C HIS A 104 -29.27 -8.45 15.01
N ASN A 105 -28.15 -8.26 14.29
CA ASN A 105 -27.39 -7.00 14.29
C ASN A 105 -27.04 -6.56 12.86
N ARG A 106 -26.90 -5.25 12.65
CA ARG A 106 -26.50 -4.64 11.37
C ARG A 106 -25.13 -3.99 11.44
N TYR A 107 -24.33 -4.22 10.37
CA TYR A 107 -22.96 -3.75 10.26
C TYR A 107 -22.79 -2.90 9.00
N TYR A 108 -22.54 -1.60 9.14
CA TYR A 108 -22.27 -0.67 8.04
C TYR A 108 -20.80 -0.67 7.66
N PHE A 109 -20.49 -0.38 6.39
CA PHE A 109 -19.14 -0.31 5.85
C PHE A 109 -18.79 1.13 5.50
N PHE A 110 -17.68 1.63 6.03
CA PHE A 110 -17.19 2.98 5.80
C PHE A 110 -15.75 2.99 5.30
N GLY A 111 -15.40 4.01 4.49
CA GLY A 111 -14.03 4.28 4.04
C GLY A 111 -13.52 5.58 4.64
N GLY A 112 -12.36 5.54 5.32
CA GLY A 112 -11.63 6.69 5.84
C GLY A 112 -10.52 7.13 4.89
N LYS A 113 -10.87 7.63 3.69
CA LYS A 113 -9.90 7.95 2.64
C LYS A 113 -9.11 9.23 2.93
N ASP A 114 -9.77 10.26 3.38
CA ASP A 114 -9.25 11.62 3.60
C ASP A 114 -9.93 12.30 4.77
N GLU A 115 -9.49 13.52 5.10
CA GLU A 115 -9.99 14.27 6.25
C GLU A 115 -11.51 14.58 6.18
N SER A 116 -12.09 14.63 4.98
CA SER A 116 -13.53 14.87 4.83
C SER A 116 -14.39 13.63 5.13
N SER A 117 -13.77 12.46 5.16
CA SER A 117 -14.45 11.16 5.34
C SER A 117 -15.13 11.03 6.72
N TYR A 118 -14.74 11.84 7.73
CA TYR A 118 -15.42 11.84 9.04
C TYR A 118 -16.92 12.12 8.94
N ALA A 119 -17.36 12.89 7.94
CA ALA A 119 -18.76 13.21 7.72
C ALA A 119 -19.62 11.97 7.37
N LEU A 120 -19.02 10.92 6.79
CA LEU A 120 -19.72 9.68 6.40
C LEU A 120 -20.25 8.89 7.61
N ILE A 121 -19.60 9.01 8.77
CA ILE A 121 -19.96 8.29 9.99
C ILE A 121 -20.65 9.20 11.02
N GLN A 122 -20.91 10.45 10.64
CA GLN A 122 -21.59 11.43 11.48
C GLN A 122 -23.07 11.08 11.67
N GLY A 123 -23.61 11.28 12.88
CA GLY A 123 -25.03 11.08 13.16
C GLY A 123 -25.47 9.62 13.41
N ILE A 124 -24.59 8.64 13.26
CA ILE A 124 -24.89 7.24 13.61
C ILE A 124 -24.53 6.94 15.08
N THR A 125 -25.31 6.09 15.72
CA THR A 125 -24.98 5.53 17.06
C THR A 125 -24.50 4.09 16.86
N LEU A 126 -23.36 3.72 17.45
CA LEU A 126 -22.75 2.42 17.28
C LEU A 126 -22.61 1.70 18.63
N ALA A 127 -22.87 0.40 18.61
CA ALA A 127 -22.51 -0.50 19.71
C ALA A 127 -21.04 -0.98 19.59
N GLY A 128 -20.39 -0.74 18.47
CA GLY A 128 -18.96 -1.01 18.28
C GLY A 128 -18.47 -0.68 16.90
N VAL A 129 -17.14 -0.57 16.77
CA VAL A 129 -16.45 -0.32 15.50
C VAL A 129 -15.21 -1.20 15.36
N LEU A 130 -15.00 -1.76 14.17
CA LEU A 130 -13.73 -2.36 13.77
C LEU A 130 -13.09 -1.51 12.68
N LEU A 131 -11.85 -1.05 12.93
CA LEU A 131 -11.04 -0.27 12.00
C LEU A 131 -9.88 -1.14 11.49
N ASP A 132 -9.98 -1.57 10.23
CA ASP A 132 -8.94 -2.34 9.55
C ASP A 132 -7.97 -1.41 8.82
N GLU A 133 -6.67 -1.64 8.97
CA GLU A 133 -5.60 -0.76 8.48
C GLU A 133 -5.69 0.67 9.06
N VAL A 134 -5.98 0.80 10.36
CA VAL A 134 -6.25 2.09 11.02
C VAL A 134 -5.11 3.10 10.90
N ALA A 135 -3.85 2.67 10.81
CA ALA A 135 -2.70 3.55 10.61
C ALA A 135 -2.78 4.37 9.31
N LEU A 136 -3.48 3.87 8.29
CA LEU A 136 -3.65 4.57 7.01
C LEU A 136 -4.80 5.58 7.02
N MET A 137 -5.64 5.59 8.07
CA MET A 137 -6.81 6.47 8.14
C MET A 137 -6.46 7.85 8.71
N PRO A 138 -7.16 8.92 8.30
CA PRO A 138 -7.05 10.21 8.97
C PRO A 138 -7.48 10.12 10.42
N ARG A 139 -6.77 10.82 11.31
CA ARG A 139 -7.08 10.88 12.73
C ARG A 139 -8.51 11.38 12.97
N SER A 140 -8.96 12.41 12.25
CA SER A 140 -10.31 12.97 12.34
C SER A 140 -11.41 11.93 12.11
N PHE A 141 -11.21 11.01 11.14
CA PHE A 141 -12.12 9.92 10.88
C PHE A 141 -12.16 8.91 12.03
N VAL A 142 -10.99 8.52 12.56
CA VAL A 142 -10.89 7.57 13.68
C VAL A 142 -11.49 8.13 14.96
N ASP A 143 -11.21 9.40 15.27
CA ASP A 143 -11.79 10.10 16.42
C ASP A 143 -13.32 10.17 16.32
N GLN A 144 -13.84 10.46 15.12
CA GLN A 144 -15.29 10.49 14.89
C GLN A 144 -15.90 9.08 15.03
N ALA A 145 -15.30 8.05 14.43
CA ALA A 145 -15.79 6.67 14.48
C ALA A 145 -15.84 6.14 15.92
N THR A 146 -14.81 6.40 16.71
CA THR A 146 -14.73 5.98 18.12
C THR A 146 -15.73 6.75 18.99
N ALA A 147 -15.95 8.06 18.73
CA ALA A 147 -16.95 8.86 19.43
C ALA A 147 -18.41 8.43 19.17
N ARG A 148 -18.66 7.67 18.07
CA ARG A 148 -20.00 7.11 17.81
C ARG A 148 -20.30 5.85 18.63
N CYS A 149 -19.31 5.22 19.25
CA CYS A 149 -19.49 4.06 20.11
C CYS A 149 -20.02 4.49 21.49
N SER A 150 -21.32 4.79 21.58
CA SER A 150 -21.98 5.34 22.76
C SER A 150 -23.04 4.42 23.39
N VAL A 151 -23.24 3.23 22.84
CA VAL A 151 -24.10 2.21 23.46
C VAL A 151 -23.36 1.60 24.66
N THR A 152 -24.08 1.31 25.73
CA THR A 152 -23.51 0.69 26.95
C THR A 152 -22.83 -0.63 26.61
N GLY A 153 -21.57 -0.79 27.01
CA GLY A 153 -20.76 -1.98 26.71
C GLY A 153 -20.12 -1.97 25.33
N SER A 154 -20.22 -0.85 24.57
CA SER A 154 -19.54 -0.69 23.27
C SER A 154 -18.03 -0.90 23.39
N LYS A 155 -17.42 -1.45 22.32
CA LYS A 155 -15.99 -1.68 22.25
C LYS A 155 -15.42 -1.27 20.89
N ILE A 156 -14.14 -0.87 20.90
CA ILE A 156 -13.39 -0.42 19.74
C ILE A 156 -12.34 -1.49 19.38
N TRP A 157 -12.29 -1.86 18.13
CA TRP A 157 -11.38 -2.86 17.60
C TRP A 157 -10.52 -2.25 16.50
N MET A 158 -9.20 -2.29 16.64
CA MET A 158 -8.25 -1.67 15.71
C MET A 158 -7.17 -2.66 15.30
N ASN A 159 -6.85 -2.69 14.01
CA ASN A 159 -5.65 -3.39 13.57
C ASN A 159 -4.90 -2.59 12.50
N CYS A 160 -3.59 -2.76 12.43
CA CYS A 160 -2.74 -2.13 11.41
C CYS A 160 -1.41 -2.86 11.24
N ASN A 161 -0.75 -2.53 10.12
CA ASN A 161 0.70 -2.64 10.02
C ASN A 161 1.29 -1.26 10.33
N PRO A 162 2.54 -1.16 10.79
CA PRO A 162 3.21 0.13 10.98
C PRO A 162 3.24 0.96 9.69
N ASP A 163 2.83 2.22 9.77
CA ASP A 163 2.87 3.20 8.68
C ASP A 163 3.56 4.48 9.16
N GLY A 164 4.86 4.45 9.29
CA GLY A 164 5.66 5.53 9.84
C GLY A 164 6.47 5.10 11.06
N SER A 165 6.97 6.10 11.79
CA SER A 165 7.72 5.92 13.02
C SER A 165 6.83 5.91 14.27
N GLU A 166 7.49 5.83 15.42
CA GLU A 166 6.87 6.03 16.73
C GLU A 166 6.29 7.44 16.93
N GLU A 167 6.65 8.39 16.03
CA GLU A 167 6.06 9.73 16.01
C GLU A 167 4.63 9.78 15.43
N HIS A 168 4.20 8.70 14.79
CA HIS A 168 2.84 8.59 14.23
C HIS A 168 1.78 8.74 15.33
N TRP A 169 0.71 9.52 15.05
CA TRP A 169 -0.35 9.81 16.03
C TRP A 169 -0.95 8.55 16.66
N LEU A 170 -1.16 7.47 15.86
CA LEU A 170 -1.72 6.22 16.33
C LEU A 170 -0.77 5.53 17.31
N TYR A 171 0.56 5.54 17.03
CA TYR A 171 1.54 4.96 17.93
C TYR A 171 1.53 5.68 19.29
N LYS A 172 1.64 7.02 19.29
CA LYS A 172 1.67 7.84 20.50
C LYS A 172 0.40 7.73 21.36
N GLU A 173 -0.76 7.68 20.72
CA GLU A 173 -2.03 7.74 21.45
C GLU A 173 -2.60 6.36 21.79
N TRP A 174 -2.32 5.34 20.98
CA TRP A 174 -2.95 4.04 21.09
C TRP A 174 -1.98 2.89 21.35
N ILE A 175 -0.70 3.01 21.00
CA ILE A 175 0.28 1.93 21.16
C ILE A 175 1.22 2.19 22.33
N ASP A 176 1.91 3.33 22.36
CA ASP A 176 2.91 3.69 23.38
C ASP A 176 2.33 4.41 24.61
N SER A 177 1.03 4.61 24.71
CA SER A 177 0.49 5.37 25.85
C SER A 177 0.92 4.74 27.18
N VAL A 178 1.63 5.54 27.98
CA VAL A 178 2.14 5.12 29.31
C VAL A 178 0.96 5.07 30.28
N HIS A 179 0.77 3.92 30.94
CA HIS A 179 -0.28 3.73 31.94
C HIS A 179 -0.25 4.82 33.02
N GLY A 180 -1.41 5.41 33.31
CA GLY A 180 -1.60 6.36 34.41
C GLY A 180 -1.47 7.84 34.05
N LYS A 181 -1.36 8.23 32.77
CA LYS A 181 -1.39 9.63 32.34
C LYS A 181 -2.81 10.09 32.00
N ALA A 182 -3.11 11.37 32.25
CA ALA A 182 -4.37 11.98 31.85
C ALA A 182 -4.55 11.87 30.31
N GLY A 183 -5.69 11.32 29.87
CA GLY A 183 -5.98 11.05 28.45
C GLY A 183 -5.58 9.64 27.97
N GLU A 184 -5.12 8.77 28.85
CA GLU A 184 -4.81 7.36 28.51
C GLU A 184 -6.05 6.64 27.96
N LYS A 185 -5.84 5.93 26.87
CA LYS A 185 -6.87 5.05 26.27
C LYS A 185 -6.91 3.72 27.06
N ASN A 186 -8.09 3.36 27.58
CA ASN A 186 -8.32 2.07 28.23
C ASN A 186 -8.34 0.92 27.21
N ARG A 187 -7.17 0.40 26.84
CA ARG A 187 -7.01 -0.54 25.74
C ARG A 187 -6.09 -1.71 26.03
N LEU A 188 -6.35 -2.83 25.37
CA LEU A 188 -5.43 -3.96 25.23
C LEU A 188 -4.59 -3.76 23.97
N HIS A 189 -3.27 -3.78 24.07
CA HIS A 189 -2.36 -3.78 22.92
C HIS A 189 -1.74 -5.17 22.71
N LEU A 190 -1.74 -5.66 21.47
CA LEU A 190 -1.11 -6.92 21.07
C LEU A 190 -0.28 -6.70 19.80
N HIS A 191 1.02 -6.87 19.93
CA HIS A 191 1.93 -6.84 18.78
C HIS A 191 2.06 -8.22 18.14
N PHE A 192 1.83 -8.30 16.81
CA PHE A 192 1.82 -9.53 16.03
C PHE A 192 3.02 -9.62 15.08
N THR A 193 3.58 -10.82 14.99
CA THR A 193 4.59 -11.17 13.98
C THR A 193 4.05 -12.26 13.05
N MET A 194 4.74 -12.54 11.92
CA MET A 194 4.34 -13.64 11.04
C MET A 194 4.33 -15.01 11.75
N GLU A 195 5.09 -15.17 12.85
CA GLU A 195 5.12 -16.39 13.65
C GLU A 195 3.81 -16.66 14.38
N ASP A 196 3.03 -15.61 14.64
CA ASP A 196 1.72 -15.73 15.27
C ASP A 196 0.68 -16.33 14.32
N ASN A 197 0.98 -16.50 13.05
CA ASN A 197 0.12 -17.16 12.07
C ASN A 197 0.61 -18.58 11.76
N ARG A 198 0.07 -19.57 12.45
CA ARG A 198 0.42 -20.98 12.28
C ARG A 198 0.02 -21.55 10.91
N ALA A 199 -0.92 -20.91 10.20
CA ALA A 199 -1.31 -21.31 8.86
C ALA A 199 -0.29 -20.85 7.80
N LEU A 200 0.60 -19.93 8.14
CA LEU A 200 1.60 -19.39 7.20
C LEU A 200 2.77 -20.38 7.04
N SER A 201 2.89 -20.99 5.86
CA SER A 201 3.97 -21.92 5.59
C SER A 201 5.35 -21.24 5.61
N ALA A 202 6.40 -22.01 5.94
CA ALA A 202 7.78 -21.49 5.96
C ALA A 202 8.21 -20.96 4.58
N SER A 203 7.74 -21.56 3.48
CA SER A 203 8.03 -21.12 2.12
C SER A 203 7.42 -19.75 1.83
N VAL A 204 6.19 -19.51 2.27
CA VAL A 204 5.51 -18.21 2.13
C VAL A 204 6.22 -17.16 2.99
N ARG A 205 6.60 -17.48 4.24
CA ARG A 205 7.37 -16.57 5.09
C ARG A 205 8.67 -16.13 4.44
N LYS A 206 9.49 -17.09 3.96
CA LYS A 206 10.74 -16.80 3.24
C LYS A 206 10.51 -15.95 1.98
N ARG A 207 9.36 -16.09 1.31
CA ARG A 207 9.00 -15.25 0.17
C ARG A 207 8.83 -13.78 0.61
N TYR A 208 8.10 -13.51 1.70
CA TYR A 208 7.95 -12.17 2.24
C TYR A 208 9.28 -11.56 2.70
N GLU A 209 10.14 -12.34 3.34
CA GLU A 209 11.48 -11.92 3.73
C GLU A 209 12.35 -11.51 2.54
N ARG A 210 12.16 -12.13 1.37
CA ARG A 210 12.87 -11.77 0.13
C ARG A 210 12.19 -10.62 -0.64
N MET A 211 10.90 -10.42 -0.43
CA MET A 211 10.12 -9.41 -1.15
C MET A 211 10.42 -7.99 -0.66
N TYR A 212 10.66 -7.84 0.62
CA TYR A 212 10.86 -6.54 1.25
C TYR A 212 12.32 -6.30 1.61
N SER A 213 12.78 -5.05 1.50
CA SER A 213 14.11 -4.60 1.92
C SER A 213 14.03 -3.26 2.66
N GLY A 214 15.09 -2.90 3.38
CA GLY A 214 15.18 -1.64 4.11
C GLY A 214 13.98 -1.42 5.04
N VAL A 215 13.46 -0.20 5.07
CA VAL A 215 12.34 0.21 5.93
C VAL A 215 11.10 -0.65 5.73
N PHE A 216 10.82 -1.13 4.52
CA PHE A 216 9.66 -1.99 4.26
C PHE A 216 9.82 -3.39 4.86
N TYR A 217 11.05 -3.90 4.94
CA TYR A 217 11.33 -5.15 5.67
C TYR A 217 11.08 -4.96 7.17
N ASP A 218 11.61 -3.89 7.76
CA ASP A 218 11.40 -3.58 9.16
C ASP A 218 9.92 -3.43 9.52
N ARG A 219 9.13 -2.74 8.69
CA ARG A 219 7.70 -2.52 8.94
C ARG A 219 6.85 -3.75 8.66
N TYR A 220 7.00 -4.35 7.50
CA TYR A 220 6.07 -5.38 7.04
C TYR A 220 6.47 -6.80 7.44
N VAL A 221 7.77 -7.08 7.58
CA VAL A 221 8.25 -8.39 8.04
C VAL A 221 8.45 -8.41 9.55
N LEU A 222 9.14 -7.41 10.10
CA LEU A 222 9.44 -7.35 11.52
C LEU A 222 8.35 -6.63 12.34
N GLY A 223 7.44 -5.88 11.70
CA GLY A 223 6.34 -5.18 12.36
C GLY A 223 6.76 -3.93 13.15
N LYS A 224 7.91 -3.35 12.87
CA LYS A 224 8.48 -2.23 13.62
C LYS A 224 7.93 -0.89 13.15
N TRP A 225 7.73 0.04 14.09
CA TRP A 225 7.45 1.45 13.82
C TRP A 225 8.77 2.20 13.64
N VAL A 226 9.20 2.41 12.40
CA VAL A 226 10.47 3.05 12.06
C VAL A 226 10.29 4.03 10.93
N MET A 227 11.06 5.14 10.94
CA MET A 227 11.14 6.06 9.79
C MET A 227 12.02 5.48 8.69
N ALA A 228 11.67 5.83 7.46
CA ALA A 228 12.57 5.63 6.35
C ALA A 228 13.72 6.65 6.42
N ASP A 229 14.95 6.18 6.22
CA ASP A 229 16.17 6.99 6.29
C ASP A 229 17.16 6.59 5.20
N GLY A 230 18.01 7.51 4.79
CA GLY A 230 19.04 7.29 3.79
C GLY A 230 18.49 7.20 2.36
N LEU A 231 19.16 6.42 1.52
CA LEU A 231 18.77 6.22 0.12
C LEU A 231 17.44 5.47 0.01
N VAL A 232 16.62 5.88 -0.95
CA VAL A 232 15.32 5.22 -1.23
C VAL A 232 15.53 3.81 -1.81
N TYR A 233 16.57 3.63 -2.63
CA TYR A 233 16.90 2.36 -3.26
C TYR A 233 18.31 1.85 -2.89
N PRO A 234 18.57 1.50 -1.59
CA PRO A 234 19.89 1.06 -1.15
C PRO A 234 20.32 -0.29 -1.77
N GLN A 235 19.38 -1.06 -2.32
CA GLN A 235 19.65 -2.31 -3.03
C GLN A 235 20.20 -2.12 -4.45
N PHE A 236 20.15 -0.90 -5.01
CA PHE A 236 20.76 -0.63 -6.31
C PHE A 236 22.29 -0.74 -6.23
N GLN A 237 22.85 -1.62 -7.02
CA GLN A 237 24.29 -1.84 -7.13
C GLN A 237 24.71 -1.78 -8.60
N LYS A 238 25.64 -0.88 -8.93
CA LYS A 238 26.09 -0.71 -10.32
C LYS A 238 26.56 -2.01 -10.96
N MET A 239 27.28 -2.85 -10.22
CA MET A 239 27.80 -4.13 -10.72
C MET A 239 26.70 -5.14 -11.09
N LEU A 240 25.51 -5.02 -10.50
CA LEU A 240 24.39 -5.96 -10.72
C LEU A 240 23.33 -5.39 -11.67
N HIS A 241 23.11 -4.10 -11.65
CA HIS A 241 21.99 -3.47 -12.32
C HIS A 241 22.37 -2.64 -13.53
N VAL A 242 23.66 -2.26 -13.67
CA VAL A 242 24.12 -1.53 -14.85
C VAL A 242 24.78 -2.52 -15.83
N ILE A 243 24.33 -2.47 -17.07
CA ILE A 243 24.80 -3.33 -18.15
C ILE A 243 25.33 -2.49 -19.31
N PRO A 244 26.22 -3.01 -20.15
CA PRO A 244 26.64 -2.33 -21.38
C PRO A 244 25.43 -1.93 -22.24
N ASP A 245 25.60 -0.85 -23.00
CA ASP A 245 24.57 -0.40 -23.92
C ASP A 245 24.18 -1.53 -24.89
N THR A 246 22.90 -1.78 -24.97
CA THR A 246 22.33 -2.84 -25.80
C THR A 246 21.06 -2.38 -26.48
N MET A 247 20.72 -3.03 -27.60
CA MET A 247 19.43 -2.84 -28.26
C MET A 247 18.86 -4.23 -28.58
N PRO A 248 17.83 -4.65 -27.86
CA PRO A 248 17.18 -5.94 -28.10
C PRO A 248 16.48 -5.97 -29.46
N ASP A 249 16.27 -7.19 -29.99
CA ASP A 249 15.42 -7.39 -31.16
C ASP A 249 14.01 -6.86 -30.89
N VAL A 250 13.40 -6.17 -31.87
CA VAL A 250 12.10 -5.52 -31.74
C VAL A 250 10.95 -6.50 -31.45
N HIS A 251 11.15 -7.78 -31.69
CA HIS A 251 10.17 -8.83 -31.43
C HIS A 251 10.44 -9.62 -30.14
N SER A 252 11.52 -9.29 -29.40
CA SER A 252 11.91 -10.00 -28.17
C SER A 252 11.12 -9.59 -26.93
N GLY A 253 10.24 -8.58 -27.04
CA GLY A 253 9.46 -8.05 -25.93
C GLY A 253 8.64 -6.84 -26.32
N GLU A 254 8.32 -6.02 -25.34
CA GLU A 254 7.53 -4.79 -25.51
C GLU A 254 8.37 -3.55 -25.18
N PHE A 255 8.20 -2.49 -25.96
CA PHE A 255 8.88 -1.21 -25.73
C PHE A 255 7.93 -0.17 -25.14
N TYR A 256 8.44 0.62 -24.23
CA TYR A 256 7.72 1.69 -23.54
C TYR A 256 8.59 2.93 -23.42
N LEU A 257 7.94 4.09 -23.42
CA LEU A 257 8.53 5.33 -22.96
C LEU A 257 7.87 5.70 -21.63
N SER A 258 8.65 6.06 -20.61
CA SER A 258 8.13 6.64 -19.38
C SER A 258 8.58 8.09 -19.29
N CYS A 259 7.74 8.96 -18.77
CA CYS A 259 8.01 10.39 -18.74
C CYS A 259 7.56 11.02 -17.43
N ASP A 260 8.52 11.65 -16.73
CA ASP A 260 8.25 12.67 -15.73
C ASP A 260 8.50 14.04 -16.36
N TYR A 261 7.42 14.80 -16.57
CA TYR A 261 7.45 16.06 -17.31
C TYR A 261 7.46 17.25 -16.37
N GLY A 262 8.47 18.12 -16.51
CA GLY A 262 8.58 19.37 -15.79
C GLY A 262 8.81 20.57 -16.73
N THR A 263 8.14 21.69 -16.47
CA THR A 263 8.33 22.93 -17.21
C THR A 263 9.55 23.72 -16.73
N LEU A 264 9.75 23.80 -15.41
CA LEU A 264 10.89 24.44 -14.75
C LEU A 264 11.78 23.41 -14.05
N ASN A 265 11.21 22.33 -13.59
CA ASN A 265 11.93 21.18 -13.06
C ASN A 265 12.42 20.32 -14.22
N PRO A 266 13.39 19.45 -14.00
CA PRO A 266 13.87 18.55 -15.03
C PRO A 266 12.75 17.71 -15.64
N THR A 267 12.84 17.49 -16.96
CA THR A 267 12.05 16.48 -17.68
C THR A 267 12.91 15.25 -17.87
N SER A 268 12.43 14.10 -17.42
CA SER A 268 13.09 12.80 -17.61
C SER A 268 12.21 11.89 -18.47
N VAL A 269 12.81 11.27 -19.48
CA VAL A 269 12.19 10.25 -20.31
C VAL A 269 13.09 9.05 -20.45
N GLY A 270 12.56 7.86 -20.14
CA GLY A 270 13.26 6.59 -20.32
C GLY A 270 12.65 5.75 -21.44
N LEU A 271 13.49 5.22 -22.35
CA LEU A 271 13.12 4.17 -23.27
C LEU A 271 13.38 2.82 -22.60
N TRP A 272 12.35 2.01 -22.46
CA TRP A 272 12.39 0.72 -21.79
C TRP A 272 12.05 -0.42 -22.73
N HIS A 273 12.75 -1.53 -22.55
CA HIS A 273 12.37 -2.84 -23.09
C HIS A 273 11.91 -3.74 -21.94
N LEU A 274 10.76 -4.37 -22.09
CA LEU A 274 10.24 -5.39 -21.19
C LEU A 274 10.19 -6.73 -21.90
N SER A 275 11.06 -7.64 -21.53
CA SER A 275 11.14 -8.99 -22.11
C SER A 275 9.95 -9.86 -21.70
N ALA A 276 9.70 -10.93 -22.44
CA ALA A 276 8.58 -11.86 -22.19
C ALA A 276 8.68 -12.58 -20.83
N ASP A 277 9.88 -12.78 -20.32
CA ASP A 277 10.20 -13.37 -19.02
C ASP A 277 10.26 -12.36 -17.87
N GLY A 278 9.85 -11.10 -18.13
CA GLY A 278 9.62 -10.08 -17.12
C GLY A 278 10.86 -9.32 -16.66
N TYR A 279 11.94 -9.29 -17.45
CA TYR A 279 13.07 -8.39 -17.21
C TYR A 279 12.84 -7.06 -17.91
N ALA A 280 13.08 -5.96 -17.20
CA ALA A 280 13.01 -4.61 -17.72
C ALA A 280 14.42 -4.04 -17.90
N THR A 281 14.68 -3.44 -19.05
CA THR A 281 15.95 -2.76 -19.34
C THR A 281 15.66 -1.33 -19.80
N ARG A 282 16.22 -0.33 -19.09
CA ARG A 282 16.26 1.06 -19.57
C ARG A 282 17.37 1.17 -20.59
N LEU A 283 17.01 1.36 -21.85
CA LEU A 283 17.93 1.32 -22.99
C LEU A 283 18.57 2.66 -23.27
N ARG A 284 17.78 3.73 -23.19
CA ARG A 284 18.17 5.12 -23.47
C ARG A 284 17.42 6.05 -22.55
N GLU A 285 17.94 7.26 -22.37
CA GLU A 285 17.28 8.33 -21.63
C GLU A 285 17.40 9.68 -22.30
N TYR A 286 16.41 10.52 -22.05
CA TYR A 286 16.46 11.94 -22.28
C TYR A 286 16.24 12.62 -20.93
N TYR A 287 17.19 13.51 -20.55
CA TYR A 287 17.12 14.27 -19.32
C TYR A 287 17.40 15.74 -19.63
N TYR A 288 16.47 16.64 -19.30
CA TYR A 288 16.58 18.06 -19.58
C TYR A 288 16.25 18.87 -18.34
N ASP A 289 17.25 19.59 -17.82
CA ASP A 289 17.12 20.48 -16.67
C ASP A 289 17.15 21.94 -17.14
N ALA A 290 15.98 22.57 -17.23
CA ALA A 290 15.83 23.96 -17.71
C ALA A 290 16.64 24.98 -16.88
N ARG A 291 16.86 24.70 -15.57
CA ARG A 291 17.66 25.57 -14.70
C ARG A 291 19.14 25.51 -15.04
N LYS A 292 19.67 24.34 -15.40
CA LYS A 292 21.07 24.17 -15.82
C LYS A 292 21.32 24.72 -17.21
N GLU A 293 20.36 24.50 -18.13
CA GLU A 293 20.42 24.92 -19.52
C GLU A 293 20.13 26.41 -19.69
N GLY A 294 19.56 27.08 -18.68
CA GLY A 294 19.26 28.51 -18.69
C GLY A 294 17.98 28.87 -19.51
N HIS A 295 17.28 27.91 -20.06
CA HIS A 295 16.03 28.14 -20.78
C HIS A 295 15.07 26.95 -20.66
N SER A 296 13.77 27.19 -20.76
CA SER A 296 12.73 26.17 -20.81
C SER A 296 12.49 25.72 -22.23
N ARG A 297 12.17 24.43 -22.39
CA ARG A 297 11.68 23.88 -23.65
C ARG A 297 10.14 23.89 -23.69
N THR A 298 9.61 24.04 -24.89
CA THR A 298 8.19 23.90 -25.17
C THR A 298 7.78 22.44 -25.22
N ASP A 299 6.47 22.16 -25.15
CA ASP A 299 5.93 20.79 -25.33
C ASP A 299 6.39 20.17 -26.66
N GLU A 300 6.46 20.95 -27.74
CA GLU A 300 6.91 20.51 -29.07
C GLU A 300 8.40 20.14 -29.09
N GLU A 301 9.26 20.89 -28.40
CA GLU A 301 10.70 20.60 -28.30
C GLU A 301 10.94 19.35 -27.45
N HIS A 302 10.18 19.14 -26.37
CA HIS A 302 10.21 17.92 -25.59
C HIS A 302 9.67 16.72 -26.39
N TYR A 303 8.62 16.93 -27.20
CA TYR A 303 8.10 15.89 -28.10
C TYR A 303 9.13 15.47 -29.15
N ALA A 304 9.80 16.42 -29.79
CA ALA A 304 10.88 16.12 -30.75
C ALA A 304 12.02 15.32 -30.11
N ALA A 305 12.39 15.66 -28.88
CA ALA A 305 13.39 14.90 -28.13
C ALA A 305 12.92 13.47 -27.77
N LEU A 306 11.63 13.29 -27.42
CA LEU A 306 11.02 12.00 -27.16
C LEU A 306 10.99 11.14 -28.44
N GLU A 307 10.62 11.71 -29.58
CA GLU A 307 10.62 11.04 -30.88
C GLU A 307 12.05 10.63 -31.30
N GLN A 308 13.02 11.53 -31.12
CA GLN A 308 14.44 11.25 -31.37
C GLN A 308 14.96 10.12 -30.44
N LEU A 309 14.57 10.10 -29.17
CA LEU A 309 14.94 9.05 -28.23
C LEU A 309 14.43 7.69 -28.66
N ALA A 310 13.17 7.63 -29.14
CA ALA A 310 12.58 6.41 -29.67
C ALA A 310 13.26 5.96 -30.97
N GLY A 311 13.59 6.91 -31.88
CA GLY A 311 14.25 6.62 -33.15
C GLY A 311 13.52 5.51 -33.92
N ASP A 312 14.27 4.54 -34.43
CA ASP A 312 13.74 3.40 -35.20
C ASP A 312 12.80 2.48 -34.39
N ILE A 313 12.81 2.60 -33.06
CA ILE A 313 11.91 1.82 -32.17
C ILE A 313 10.52 2.46 -32.07
N ALA A 314 10.32 3.70 -32.52
CA ALA A 314 9.04 4.42 -32.40
C ALA A 314 7.80 3.61 -32.84
N PRO A 315 7.80 2.84 -33.96
CA PRO A 315 6.66 2.01 -34.36
C PRO A 315 6.32 0.87 -33.40
N TYR A 316 7.29 0.45 -32.58
CA TYR A 316 7.18 -0.68 -31.64
C TYR A 316 6.87 -0.22 -30.22
N VAL A 317 6.87 1.10 -29.96
CA VAL A 317 6.51 1.64 -28.64
C VAL A 317 5.03 1.42 -28.37
N ARG A 318 4.74 0.62 -27.35
CA ARG A 318 3.37 0.28 -26.98
C ARG A 318 2.63 1.47 -26.37
N TYR A 319 3.28 2.18 -25.45
CA TYR A 319 2.75 3.38 -24.78
C TYR A 319 3.86 4.34 -24.37
N VAL A 320 3.52 5.64 -24.40
CA VAL A 320 4.18 6.65 -23.57
C VAL A 320 3.41 6.72 -22.25
N ILE A 321 4.10 6.45 -21.14
CA ILE A 321 3.55 6.46 -19.79
C ILE A 321 3.94 7.80 -19.16
N ALA A 322 2.98 8.69 -18.92
CA ALA A 322 3.23 10.04 -18.41
C ALA A 322 2.40 10.34 -17.16
N ASP A 323 2.94 11.21 -16.28
CA ASP A 323 2.20 11.69 -15.13
C ASP A 323 0.86 12.32 -15.56
N PRO A 324 -0.26 12.01 -14.88
CA PRO A 324 -1.56 12.62 -15.17
C PRO A 324 -1.57 14.15 -15.12
N SER A 325 -0.66 14.78 -14.36
CA SER A 325 -0.55 16.24 -14.24
C SER A 325 0.05 16.92 -15.47
N ALA A 326 0.78 16.19 -16.34
CA ALA A 326 1.39 16.68 -17.57
C ALA A 326 0.37 16.83 -18.70
N ALA A 327 -0.77 17.50 -18.46
CA ALA A 327 -1.91 17.52 -19.38
C ALA A 327 -1.59 18.13 -20.75
N SER A 328 -0.80 19.22 -20.79
CA SER A 328 -0.40 19.91 -22.04
C SER A 328 0.49 19.00 -22.88
N PHE A 329 1.49 18.39 -22.27
CA PHE A 329 2.42 17.48 -22.96
C PHE A 329 1.72 16.21 -23.46
N ILE A 330 0.82 15.63 -22.65
CA ILE A 330 -0.01 14.50 -23.07
C ILE A 330 -0.84 14.84 -24.31
N GLU A 331 -1.40 16.06 -24.36
CA GLU A 331 -2.17 16.52 -25.51
C GLU A 331 -1.29 16.78 -26.73
N CYS A 332 -0.07 17.31 -26.53
CA CYS A 332 0.93 17.46 -27.60
C CYS A 332 1.25 16.10 -28.24
N ILE A 333 1.58 15.07 -27.44
CA ILE A 333 1.87 13.71 -27.93
C ILE A 333 0.68 13.15 -28.71
N ARG A 334 -0.55 13.34 -28.24
CA ARG A 334 -1.76 12.86 -28.92
C ARG A 334 -2.01 13.50 -30.28
N ARG A 335 -1.75 14.81 -30.42
CA ARG A 335 -1.91 15.54 -31.68
C ARG A 335 -0.98 15.05 -32.76
N HIS A 336 0.25 14.70 -32.41
CA HIS A 336 1.20 14.09 -33.35
C HIS A 336 0.77 12.69 -33.83
N GLY A 337 0.03 11.92 -33.01
CA GLY A 337 -0.58 10.67 -33.42
C GLY A 337 0.37 9.49 -33.59
N VAL A 338 1.67 9.66 -33.33
CA VAL A 338 2.69 8.60 -33.45
C VAL A 338 2.60 7.64 -32.26
N PHE A 339 2.45 8.20 -31.07
CA PHE A 339 2.47 7.42 -29.82
C PHE A 339 1.11 7.38 -29.13
N ARG A 340 0.79 6.22 -28.55
CA ARG A 340 -0.35 6.08 -27.63
C ARG A 340 0.09 6.47 -26.21
N VAL A 341 -0.70 7.33 -25.57
CA VAL A 341 -0.40 7.78 -24.20
C VAL A 341 -1.21 7.00 -23.19
N ARG A 342 -0.56 6.54 -22.12
CA ARG A 342 -1.18 5.98 -20.93
C ARG A 342 -0.81 6.80 -19.69
N LYS A 343 -1.81 7.24 -18.93
CA LYS A 343 -1.58 7.94 -17.67
C LYS A 343 -0.94 7.00 -16.63
N ALA A 344 0.10 7.47 -15.98
CA ALA A 344 0.80 6.73 -14.95
C ALA A 344 -0.05 6.55 -13.68
N ASN A 345 0.23 5.47 -12.95
CA ASN A 345 -0.16 5.37 -11.55
C ASN A 345 0.99 5.99 -10.73
N ASN A 346 0.77 7.20 -10.21
CA ASN A 346 1.79 8.02 -9.57
C ASN A 346 1.87 7.89 -8.03
N SER A 347 1.28 6.82 -7.43
CA SER A 347 1.43 6.52 -5.99
C SER A 347 2.91 6.37 -5.63
N VAL A 348 3.43 7.27 -4.78
CA VAL A 348 4.86 7.36 -4.46
C VAL A 348 5.33 6.14 -3.67
N LEU A 349 4.81 5.93 -2.46
CA LEU A 349 5.27 4.85 -1.57
C LEU A 349 5.04 3.45 -2.15
N ASP A 350 3.88 3.21 -2.78
CA ASP A 350 3.63 1.94 -3.46
C ASP A 350 4.59 1.73 -4.63
N GLY A 351 4.86 2.79 -5.39
CA GLY A 351 5.80 2.72 -6.50
C GLY A 351 7.23 2.45 -6.05
N ILE A 352 7.68 3.09 -4.97
CA ILE A 352 8.99 2.82 -4.37
C ILE A 352 9.08 1.37 -3.91
N ARG A 353 8.08 0.86 -3.20
CA ARG A 353 8.03 -0.54 -2.75
C ARG A 353 8.10 -1.53 -3.91
N ASP A 354 7.29 -1.32 -4.95
CA ASP A 354 7.25 -2.19 -6.12
C ASP A 354 8.58 -2.17 -6.88
N THR A 355 9.19 -1.00 -7.07
CA THR A 355 10.51 -0.85 -7.70
C THR A 355 11.61 -1.49 -6.86
N SER A 356 11.59 -1.30 -5.54
CA SER A 356 12.53 -1.94 -4.60
C SER A 356 12.49 -3.47 -4.72
N THR A 357 11.27 -4.04 -4.77
CA THR A 357 11.07 -5.49 -4.94
C THR A 357 11.71 -6.00 -6.24
N LEU A 358 11.49 -5.30 -7.35
CA LEU A 358 12.03 -5.71 -8.65
C LEU A 358 13.56 -5.51 -8.77
N LEU A 359 14.10 -4.46 -8.18
CA LEU A 359 15.55 -4.26 -8.07
C LEU A 359 16.19 -5.38 -7.26
N GLN A 360 15.66 -5.69 -6.07
CA GLN A 360 16.17 -6.77 -5.24
C GLN A 360 16.09 -8.13 -5.94
N ALA A 361 15.08 -8.35 -6.79
CA ALA A 361 14.93 -9.56 -7.58
C ALA A 361 15.80 -9.58 -8.87
N GLY A 362 16.59 -8.52 -9.12
CA GLY A 362 17.41 -8.41 -10.34
C GLY A 362 16.61 -8.30 -11.63
N ARG A 363 15.37 -7.77 -11.56
CA ARG A 363 14.45 -7.68 -12.71
C ARG A 363 14.53 -6.33 -13.44
N ILE A 364 15.32 -5.38 -12.95
CA ILE A 364 15.52 -4.06 -13.56
C ILE A 364 17.00 -3.88 -13.88
N HIS A 365 17.30 -3.60 -15.14
CA HIS A 365 18.63 -3.26 -15.62
C HIS A 365 18.63 -1.89 -16.28
N ILE A 366 19.77 -1.21 -16.23
CA ILE A 366 19.99 0.12 -16.77
C ILE A 366 21.21 0.06 -17.69
N CYS A 367 21.09 0.50 -18.92
CA CYS A 367 22.24 0.66 -19.81
C CYS A 367 23.19 1.74 -19.30
N GLU A 368 24.48 1.56 -19.45
CA GLU A 368 25.53 2.46 -18.92
C GLU A 368 25.43 3.87 -19.47
N GLY A 369 24.88 4.06 -20.67
CA GLY A 369 24.60 5.35 -21.27
C GLY A 369 23.47 6.15 -20.58
N CYS A 370 22.65 5.52 -19.70
CA CYS A 370 21.62 6.17 -18.93
C CYS A 370 22.21 6.80 -17.65
N THR A 371 23.02 7.83 -17.81
CA THR A 371 23.87 8.39 -16.74
C THR A 371 23.10 9.16 -15.68
N ASP A 372 21.97 9.78 -16.04
CA ASP A 372 21.16 10.58 -15.11
C ASP A 372 20.38 9.70 -14.13
N ILE A 373 19.74 8.63 -14.58
CA ILE A 373 19.09 7.71 -13.65
C ILE A 373 20.10 7.02 -12.74
N ILE A 374 21.29 6.65 -13.27
CA ILE A 374 22.37 6.05 -12.46
C ILE A 374 22.85 7.04 -11.38
N ARG A 375 22.94 8.33 -11.71
CA ARG A 375 23.29 9.41 -10.78
C ARG A 375 22.21 9.56 -9.70
N GLU A 376 20.93 9.58 -10.10
CA GLU A 376 19.81 9.77 -9.18
C GLU A 376 19.64 8.61 -8.19
N PHE A 377 19.95 7.37 -8.56
CA PHE A 377 19.99 6.26 -7.61
C PHE A 377 20.89 6.51 -6.40
N GLY A 378 21.97 7.27 -6.60
CA GLY A 378 22.92 7.63 -5.51
C GLY A 378 22.52 8.88 -4.72
N LEU A 379 21.48 9.60 -5.14
CA LEU A 379 21.07 10.89 -4.56
C LEU A 379 19.63 10.90 -4.05
N TYR A 380 18.77 10.03 -4.57
CA TYR A 380 17.37 9.96 -4.18
C TYR A 380 17.24 9.40 -2.76
N CYS A 381 16.84 10.24 -1.84
CA CYS A 381 16.80 9.92 -0.42
C CYS A 381 15.46 10.28 0.23
N TRP A 382 15.24 9.66 1.37
CA TRP A 382 14.13 9.96 2.24
C TRP A 382 14.31 11.34 2.89
N ASP A 383 13.19 12.02 3.17
CA ASP A 383 13.19 13.29 3.89
C ASP A 383 13.23 13.04 5.40
N ASN A 384 14.40 13.18 5.99
CA ASN A 384 14.61 12.98 7.43
C ASN A 384 13.96 14.07 8.31
N GLN A 385 13.41 15.14 7.72
CA GLN A 385 12.67 16.15 8.46
C GLN A 385 11.18 15.81 8.58
N ALA A 386 10.69 14.86 7.79
CA ALA A 386 9.34 14.34 7.91
C ALA A 386 9.16 13.62 9.25
N LYS A 387 8.08 13.90 9.98
CA LYS A 387 7.86 13.34 11.33
C LYS A 387 6.80 12.26 11.38
N GLU A 388 5.75 12.39 10.60
CA GLU A 388 4.57 11.52 10.71
C GLU A 388 4.47 10.50 9.58
N LYS A 389 4.90 10.85 8.36
CA LYS A 389 4.81 9.99 7.16
C LYS A 389 6.12 10.05 6.40
N ASP A 390 6.48 8.93 5.79
CA ASP A 390 7.61 8.92 4.87
C ASP A 390 7.32 9.80 3.67
N THR A 391 8.23 10.71 3.44
CA THR A 391 8.31 11.52 2.24
C THR A 391 9.69 11.41 1.64
N VAL A 392 9.80 11.68 0.36
CA VAL A 392 11.07 11.73 -0.34
C VAL A 392 11.46 13.19 -0.58
N VAL A 393 12.75 13.44 -0.57
CA VAL A 393 13.28 14.76 -0.95
C VAL A 393 12.97 15.00 -2.42
N LYS A 394 12.33 16.15 -2.74
CA LYS A 394 11.87 16.51 -4.09
C LYS A 394 12.99 17.18 -4.90
N THR A 395 14.14 16.49 -4.96
CA THR A 395 15.30 16.85 -5.79
C THR A 395 16.00 15.57 -6.23
N ASN A 396 16.52 15.54 -7.45
CA ASN A 396 17.12 14.35 -8.05
C ASN A 396 16.18 13.13 -8.04
N ASP A 397 14.91 13.36 -8.34
CA ASP A 397 13.83 12.38 -8.27
C ASP A 397 13.14 12.14 -9.62
N HIS A 398 13.51 12.88 -10.68
CA HIS A 398 12.78 12.87 -11.95
C HIS A 398 12.95 11.57 -12.73
N ALA A 399 14.17 11.03 -12.83
CA ALA A 399 14.40 9.72 -13.43
C ALA A 399 13.90 8.57 -12.54
N MET A 400 13.86 8.79 -11.23
CA MET A 400 13.25 7.86 -10.27
C MET A 400 11.73 7.81 -10.42
N ASP A 401 11.09 8.97 -10.62
CA ASP A 401 9.66 9.09 -10.79
C ASP A 401 9.21 8.47 -12.15
N ASP A 402 9.93 8.76 -13.26
CA ASP A 402 9.63 8.14 -14.55
C ASP A 402 9.80 6.60 -14.51
N MET A 403 10.85 6.08 -13.88
CA MET A 403 11.04 4.64 -13.66
C MET A 403 9.87 4.05 -12.85
N ARG A 404 9.45 4.72 -11.80
CA ARG A 404 8.33 4.30 -10.95
C ARG A 404 7.02 4.25 -11.73
N TYR A 405 6.79 5.22 -12.63
CA TYR A 405 5.63 5.22 -13.53
C TYR A 405 5.63 4.02 -14.47
N PHE A 406 6.79 3.70 -15.05
CA PHE A 406 6.97 2.50 -15.87
C PHE A 406 6.67 1.23 -15.08
N VAL A 407 7.30 1.04 -13.93
CA VAL A 407 7.13 -0.15 -13.07
C VAL A 407 5.66 -0.34 -12.70
N ARG A 408 5.00 0.71 -12.20
CA ARG A 408 3.59 0.66 -11.78
C ARG A 408 2.62 0.42 -12.92
N THR A 409 2.98 0.75 -14.15
CA THR A 409 2.08 0.68 -15.31
C THR A 409 2.34 -0.55 -16.18
N ALA A 410 3.61 -0.87 -16.47
CA ALA A 410 3.99 -1.94 -17.40
C ALA A 410 4.31 -3.26 -16.71
N MET A 411 4.93 -3.26 -15.51
CA MET A 411 5.45 -4.48 -14.88
C MET A 411 4.46 -5.16 -13.90
N GLN A 412 3.17 -4.88 -13.98
CA GLN A 412 2.17 -5.46 -13.06
C GLN A 412 2.09 -6.99 -13.13
N ARG A 413 2.33 -7.59 -14.32
CA ARG A 413 2.37 -9.04 -14.47
C ARG A 413 3.55 -9.62 -13.70
N THR A 414 4.74 -9.09 -13.90
CA THR A 414 5.97 -9.52 -13.20
C THR A 414 5.81 -9.34 -11.68
N LEU A 415 5.26 -8.22 -11.23
CA LEU A 415 5.01 -7.97 -9.81
C LEU A 415 4.06 -9.01 -9.18
N ARG A 416 3.10 -9.56 -9.93
CA ARG A 416 2.21 -10.62 -9.42
C ARG A 416 2.96 -11.90 -9.07
N GLU A 417 4.08 -12.20 -9.71
CA GLU A 417 4.92 -13.37 -9.38
C GLU A 417 5.54 -13.23 -7.98
N TYR A 418 5.74 -11.99 -7.51
CA TYR A 418 6.26 -11.66 -6.19
C TYR A 418 5.16 -11.33 -5.17
N ARG A 419 3.95 -10.99 -5.66
CA ARG A 419 2.75 -10.85 -4.82
C ARG A 419 2.05 -12.20 -4.77
N LEU A 420 1.61 -12.62 -3.58
CA LEU A 420 0.75 -13.81 -3.50
C LEU A 420 -0.54 -13.56 -4.27
N PRO A 421 -1.07 -14.56 -5.00
CA PRO A 421 -2.47 -14.55 -5.41
C PRO A 421 -3.34 -14.34 -4.16
N ASP A 422 -4.33 -13.47 -4.27
CA ASP A 422 -5.28 -13.21 -3.17
C ASP A 422 -5.99 -14.49 -2.68
N GLU A 423 -5.95 -15.57 -3.46
CA GLU A 423 -6.57 -16.88 -3.16
C GLU A 423 -5.71 -17.82 -2.30
N GLU A 424 -4.36 -17.77 -2.34
CA GLU A 424 -3.51 -18.60 -1.46
C GLU A 424 -3.42 -18.09 -0.02
N VAL A 425 -3.95 -16.92 0.23
CA VAL A 425 -3.94 -16.25 1.55
C VAL A 425 -5.12 -16.68 2.42
N MET A 426 -6.03 -17.44 1.87
CA MET A 426 -7.28 -17.84 2.52
C MET A 426 -7.27 -19.28 3.06
N LEU A 427 -6.09 -19.87 3.28
CA LEU A 427 -5.95 -21.16 3.97
C LEU A 427 -5.53 -20.97 5.42
#